data_ec9d532cef7353c28917fb1ae32764f4
#
_entry.id   ec9d532cef7353c28917fb1ae32764f4
#
_cell.length_a   1.000
_cell.length_b   1.000
_cell.length_c   1.000
_cell.angle_alpha   90.00
_cell.angle_beta   90.00
_cell.angle_gamma   90.00
#
_symmetry.space_group_name_H-M   'P 1'
#
loop_
_entity.id
_entity.type
_entity.pdbx_description
1 polymer ?
#
loop_
_entity_poly.entity_id
_entity_poly.type
_entity_poly.pdbx_seq_one_letter_code
_entity_poly.pdbx_strand_id
1 'polypeptide(L)'
;KAVAVGGRQTPNYEGNIYDHMEVNYEYASGVRAFVGQRQISGCYSQNADYLMGTKGNGVIGARPKVPVEIVGEKSWVYEGPNKDMYQVEHDELFASIRSGNVINNGVRLAHSTLLAIMGRMAAYTGQEITWEMALNSQDRLVPENLDWNSSLAVAPMAMPGQTKFGRLPRTHDERQVDVDL
;
A
#
# COMPACT_ATOMS: atom_id res chain seq x y z
N LYS A 1 -4.78 11.83 0.87
CA LYS A 1 -3.63 12.03 -0.01
C LYS A 1 -2.40 11.31 0.50
N ALA A 2 -1.40 11.07 -0.39
CA ALA A 2 -0.13 10.46 -0.08
C ALA A 2 1.02 11.29 -0.65
N VAL A 3 2.12 11.37 0.10
CA VAL A 3 3.44 11.78 -0.37
C VAL A 3 4.44 10.73 0.05
N ALA A 4 5.50 10.53 -0.73
CA ALA A 4 6.45 9.46 -0.43
C ALA A 4 7.87 9.78 -0.90
N VAL A 5 8.82 9.10 -0.29
CA VAL A 5 10.20 9.00 -0.76
C VAL A 5 10.53 7.51 -0.90
N GLY A 6 11.44 7.19 -1.79
CA GLY A 6 11.87 5.81 -1.99
C GLY A 6 12.92 5.70 -3.07
N GLY A 7 13.35 4.50 -3.33
CA GLY A 7 14.36 4.26 -4.34
C GLY A 7 14.79 2.81 -4.38
N ARG A 8 15.88 2.59 -5.09
CA ARG A 8 16.53 1.30 -5.20
C ARG A 8 18.01 1.44 -4.91
N GLN A 9 18.46 0.72 -3.88
CA GLN A 9 19.88 0.66 -3.48
C GLN A 9 20.56 -0.64 -3.91
N THR A 10 19.80 -1.66 -4.24
CA THR A 10 20.33 -2.97 -4.64
C THR A 10 20.64 -2.96 -6.14
N PRO A 11 21.93 -2.92 -6.55
CA PRO A 11 22.30 -2.52 -7.93
C PRO A 11 22.05 -3.59 -8.99
N ASN A 12 22.04 -4.87 -8.66
CA ASN A 12 22.13 -5.97 -9.62
C ASN A 12 20.86 -6.82 -9.76
N TYR A 13 19.71 -6.30 -9.40
CA TYR A 13 18.45 -7.01 -9.63
C TYR A 13 17.82 -6.62 -10.97
N GLU A 14 17.30 -7.60 -11.67
CA GLU A 14 16.46 -7.36 -12.84
C GLU A 14 15.17 -6.63 -12.44
N GLY A 15 14.60 -5.89 -13.38
CA GLY A 15 13.36 -5.14 -13.15
C GLY A 15 13.58 -3.71 -12.69
N ASN A 16 12.49 -3.03 -12.38
CA ASN A 16 12.45 -1.59 -12.12
C ASN A 16 11.73 -1.21 -10.82
N ILE A 17 11.54 -2.17 -9.92
CA ILE A 17 10.83 -1.96 -8.65
C ILE A 17 11.77 -1.32 -7.63
N TYR A 18 11.27 -0.37 -6.84
CA TYR A 18 11.97 0.15 -5.67
C TYR A 18 12.08 -0.92 -4.58
N ASP A 19 13.19 -0.93 -3.88
CA ASP A 19 13.45 -1.86 -2.77
C ASP A 19 13.17 -1.26 -1.39
N HIS A 20 12.88 0.04 -1.31
CA HIS A 20 12.42 0.71 -0.10
C HIS A 20 11.53 1.90 -0.44
N MET A 21 10.58 2.18 0.45
CA MET A 21 9.71 3.35 0.40
C MET A 21 9.29 3.77 1.80
N GLU A 22 9.15 5.07 2.00
CA GLU A 22 8.50 5.67 3.16
C GLU A 22 7.35 6.52 2.66
N VAL A 23 6.14 6.20 3.06
CA VAL A 23 4.91 6.86 2.61
C VAL A 23 4.22 7.55 3.77
N ASN A 24 3.87 8.80 3.59
CA ASN A 24 3.06 9.57 4.51
C ASN A 24 1.67 9.78 3.92
N TYR A 25 0.67 9.14 4.52
CA TYR A 25 -0.74 9.31 4.18
C TYR A 25 -1.37 10.36 5.08
N GLU A 26 -2.19 11.23 4.50
CA GLU A 26 -3.06 12.15 5.22
C GLU A 26 -4.52 11.84 4.89
N TYR A 27 -5.28 11.46 5.90
CA TYR A 27 -6.71 11.19 5.79
C TYR A 27 -7.54 12.48 5.89
N ALA A 28 -8.77 12.44 5.41
CA ALA A 28 -9.68 13.57 5.47
C ALA A 28 -9.95 14.07 6.90
N SER A 29 -9.84 13.18 7.89
CA SER A 29 -9.95 13.51 9.32
C SER A 29 -8.73 14.24 9.89
N GLY A 30 -7.65 14.42 9.12
CA GLY A 30 -6.38 14.94 9.59
C GLY A 30 -5.45 13.91 10.24
N VAL A 31 -5.90 12.65 10.39
CA VAL A 31 -5.05 11.56 10.87
C VAL A 31 -3.97 11.29 9.82
N ARG A 32 -2.76 11.01 10.29
CA ARG A 32 -1.63 10.63 9.44
C ARG A 32 -1.18 9.21 9.73
N ALA A 33 -0.78 8.52 8.67
CA ALA A 33 -0.13 7.22 8.77
C ALA A 33 1.23 7.28 8.06
N PHE A 34 2.26 6.80 8.75
CA PHE A 34 3.62 6.69 8.23
C PHE A 34 3.90 5.22 7.99
N VAL A 35 4.19 4.86 6.75
CA VAL A 35 4.36 3.47 6.34
C VAL A 35 5.73 3.30 5.69
N GLY A 36 6.66 2.72 6.45
CA GLY A 36 7.98 2.37 5.95
C GLY A 36 8.02 0.91 5.50
N GLN A 37 8.61 0.65 4.35
CA GLN A 37 8.87 -0.71 3.88
C GLN A 37 10.26 -0.81 3.26
N ARG A 38 10.91 -1.96 3.46
CA ARG A 38 12.20 -2.26 2.87
C ARG A 38 12.35 -3.76 2.59
N GLN A 39 12.83 -4.08 1.40
CA GLN A 39 13.08 -5.44 0.93
C GLN A 39 14.55 -5.58 0.52
N ILE A 40 15.46 -5.41 1.49
CA ILE A 40 16.91 -5.47 1.29
C ILE A 40 17.49 -6.54 2.21
N SER A 41 18.19 -7.52 1.64
CA SER A 41 18.81 -8.61 2.40
C SER A 41 19.87 -8.09 3.39
N GLY A 42 19.98 -8.74 4.54
CA GLY A 42 20.93 -8.38 5.59
C GLY A 42 20.53 -7.18 6.45
N CYS A 43 19.40 -6.55 6.18
CA CYS A 43 18.89 -5.46 7.00
C CYS A 43 18.01 -5.97 8.15
N TYR A 44 17.91 -5.17 9.21
CA TYR A 44 16.93 -5.40 10.27
C TYR A 44 15.53 -5.44 9.68
N SER A 45 14.72 -6.42 10.09
CA SER A 45 13.34 -6.61 9.64
C SER A 45 12.40 -6.68 10.83
N GLN A 46 11.35 -5.90 10.76
CA GLN A 46 10.24 -5.92 11.70
C GLN A 46 8.93 -5.75 10.93
N ASN A 47 7.91 -6.49 11.33
CA ASN A 47 6.55 -6.32 10.82
C ASN A 47 5.64 -5.99 12.02
N ALA A 48 5.30 -4.72 12.16
CA ALA A 48 4.50 -4.22 13.26
C ALA A 48 3.82 -2.90 12.88
N ASP A 49 2.63 -2.69 13.46
CA ASP A 49 1.90 -1.43 13.40
C ASP A 49 1.93 -0.75 14.76
N TYR A 50 2.20 0.53 14.76
CA TYR A 50 2.23 1.38 15.94
C TYR A 50 1.13 2.43 15.85
N LEU A 51 0.25 2.46 16.86
CA LEU A 51 -0.84 3.42 16.94
C LEU A 51 -0.53 4.42 18.06
N MET A 52 -0.59 5.68 17.76
CA MET A 52 -0.40 6.77 18.73
C MET A 52 -1.70 7.53 18.89
N GLY A 53 -2.27 7.45 20.09
CA GLY A 53 -3.52 8.13 20.44
C GLY A 53 -3.35 9.05 21.64
N THR A 54 -4.32 9.91 21.85
CA THR A 54 -4.31 10.88 22.95
C THR A 54 -4.49 10.23 24.35
N LYS A 55 -4.95 8.99 24.41
CA LYS A 55 -5.21 8.24 25.65
C LYS A 55 -4.32 7.02 25.83
N GLY A 56 -3.44 6.77 24.90
CA GLY A 56 -2.50 5.64 24.93
C GLY A 56 -1.97 5.28 23.56
N ASN A 57 -1.05 4.33 23.56
CA ASN A 57 -0.40 3.81 22.37
C ASN A 57 -0.76 2.34 22.19
N GLY A 58 -0.88 1.89 20.94
CA GLY A 58 -1.10 0.49 20.61
C GLY A 58 0.05 -0.06 19.80
N VAL A 59 0.31 -1.35 19.94
CA VAL A 59 1.24 -2.11 19.10
C VAL A 59 0.52 -3.34 18.60
N ILE A 60 0.59 -3.57 17.29
CA ILE A 60 0.12 -4.79 16.64
C ILE A 60 1.31 -5.37 15.89
N GLY A 61 1.81 -6.52 16.32
CA GLY A 61 3.02 -7.07 15.76
C GLY A 61 2.98 -8.56 15.48
N ALA A 62 4.00 -9.02 14.75
CA ALA A 62 4.20 -10.44 14.48
C ALA A 62 4.73 -11.15 15.72
N ARG A 63 3.82 -11.81 16.46
CA ARG A 63 4.16 -12.60 17.64
C ARG A 63 5.02 -13.81 17.28
N PRO A 64 5.90 -14.28 18.21
CA PRO A 64 6.08 -13.78 19.57
C PRO A 64 7.01 -12.58 19.73
N LYS A 65 7.61 -12.09 18.65
CA LYS A 65 8.66 -11.07 18.70
C LYS A 65 8.14 -9.68 19.08
N VAL A 66 6.92 -9.35 18.67
CA VAL A 66 6.29 -8.06 18.94
C VAL A 66 4.94 -8.33 19.61
N PRO A 67 4.63 -7.69 20.74
CA PRO A 67 3.36 -7.88 21.43
C PRO A 67 2.19 -7.33 20.62
N VAL A 68 0.97 -7.72 21.01
CA VAL A 68 -0.27 -7.03 20.65
C VAL A 68 -0.83 -6.45 21.92
N GLU A 69 -0.68 -5.15 22.10
CA GLU A 69 -1.00 -4.48 23.37
C GLU A 69 -1.43 -3.03 23.19
N ILE A 70 -2.12 -2.53 24.19
CA ILE A 70 -2.40 -1.11 24.38
C ILE A 70 -1.79 -0.69 25.71
N VAL A 71 -1.06 0.42 25.72
CA VAL A 71 -0.47 1.04 26.90
C VAL A 71 -1.00 2.46 27.03
N GLY A 72 -1.64 2.79 28.16
CA GLY A 72 -2.23 4.11 28.37
C GLY A 72 -3.21 4.14 29.55
N GLU A 73 -4.21 5.01 29.50
CA GLU A 73 -5.24 5.12 30.55
C GLU A 73 -5.94 3.79 30.87
N LYS A 74 -6.12 2.97 29.82
CA LYS A 74 -6.62 1.59 29.95
C LYS A 74 -5.68 0.67 29.20
N SER A 75 -4.76 0.06 29.94
CA SER A 75 -3.81 -0.89 29.37
C SER A 75 -4.47 -2.25 29.13
N TRP A 76 -4.06 -2.90 28.05
CA TRP A 76 -4.56 -4.21 27.67
C TRP A 76 -3.48 -4.96 26.88
N VAL A 77 -3.38 -6.27 27.10
CA VAL A 77 -2.47 -7.16 26.37
C VAL A 77 -3.30 -8.31 25.80
N TYR A 78 -3.02 -8.67 24.56
CA TYR A 78 -3.66 -9.82 23.94
C TYR A 78 -3.05 -11.12 24.46
N GLU A 79 -3.81 -11.89 25.19
CA GLU A 79 -3.41 -13.20 25.76
C GLU A 79 -3.96 -14.39 24.94
N GLY A 80 -4.72 -14.13 23.89
CA GLY A 80 -5.32 -15.16 23.06
C GLY A 80 -4.31 -15.96 22.24
N PRO A 81 -4.75 -17.06 21.61
CA PRO A 81 -3.89 -17.92 20.80
C PRO A 81 -3.31 -17.16 19.60
N ASN A 82 -2.05 -17.46 19.29
CA ASN A 82 -1.41 -16.96 18.05
C ASN A 82 -1.86 -17.83 16.87
N LYS A 83 -3.02 -17.54 16.31
CA LYS A 83 -3.54 -18.27 15.15
C LYS A 83 -2.83 -17.81 13.88
N ASP A 84 -2.61 -18.73 12.96
CA ASP A 84 -2.15 -18.42 11.61
C ASP A 84 -3.25 -17.67 10.86
N MET A 85 -2.95 -16.47 10.35
CA MET A 85 -3.93 -15.62 9.70
C MET A 85 -4.47 -16.21 8.39
N TYR A 86 -3.65 -16.94 7.67
CA TYR A 86 -4.07 -17.58 6.41
C TYR A 86 -5.01 -18.76 6.68
N GLN A 87 -4.76 -19.52 7.76
CA GLN A 87 -5.67 -20.58 8.16
C GLN A 87 -7.01 -20.01 8.60
N VAL A 88 -7.01 -18.92 9.40
CA VAL A 88 -8.25 -18.25 9.82
C VAL A 88 -9.06 -17.73 8.65
N GLU A 89 -8.38 -17.13 7.65
CA GLU A 89 -9.03 -16.67 6.42
C GLU A 89 -9.78 -17.80 5.72
N HIS A 90 -9.16 -18.96 5.56
CA HIS A 90 -9.77 -20.13 4.92
C HIS A 90 -10.90 -20.71 5.78
N ASP A 91 -10.74 -20.78 7.09
CA ASP A 91 -11.77 -21.26 8.00
C ASP A 91 -13.05 -20.40 7.91
N GLU A 92 -12.90 -19.07 7.90
CA GLU A 92 -14.00 -18.13 7.75
C GLU A 92 -14.65 -18.22 6.36
N LEU A 93 -13.87 -18.36 5.30
CA LEU A 93 -14.38 -18.54 3.94
C LEU A 93 -15.24 -19.80 3.85
N PHE A 94 -14.73 -20.93 4.30
CA PHE A 94 -15.49 -22.18 4.25
C PHE A 94 -16.70 -22.21 5.18
N ALA A 95 -16.62 -21.55 6.35
CA ALA A 95 -17.78 -21.38 7.22
C ALA A 95 -18.88 -20.54 6.54
N SER A 96 -18.49 -19.45 5.87
CA SER A 96 -19.38 -18.59 5.08
C SER A 96 -20.09 -19.38 3.96
N ILE A 97 -19.34 -20.16 3.20
CA ILE A 97 -19.90 -21.01 2.12
C ILE A 97 -20.89 -22.02 2.68
N ARG A 98 -20.55 -22.74 3.75
CA ARG A 98 -21.39 -23.78 4.34
C ARG A 98 -22.68 -23.24 4.98
N SER A 99 -22.61 -22.05 5.58
CA SER A 99 -23.77 -21.42 6.22
C SER A 99 -24.65 -20.62 5.26
N GLY A 100 -24.16 -20.32 4.04
CA GLY A 100 -24.84 -19.43 3.11
C GLY A 100 -24.74 -17.94 3.49
N ASN A 101 -24.01 -17.60 4.56
CA ASN A 101 -23.77 -16.21 4.97
C ASN A 101 -22.61 -15.62 4.18
N VAL A 102 -22.90 -14.91 3.10
CA VAL A 102 -21.88 -14.38 2.19
C VAL A 102 -21.03 -13.31 2.84
N ILE A 103 -19.71 -13.52 2.86
CA ILE A 103 -18.71 -12.52 3.20
C ILE A 103 -18.28 -11.83 1.90
N ASN A 104 -18.58 -10.54 1.76
CA ASN A 104 -18.17 -9.75 0.60
C ASN A 104 -17.19 -8.64 1.03
N ASN A 105 -15.91 -8.87 0.83
CA ASN A 105 -14.83 -7.93 1.12
C ASN A 105 -14.31 -7.20 -0.14
N GLY A 106 -14.98 -7.32 -1.30
CA GLY A 106 -14.48 -6.83 -2.59
C GLY A 106 -14.12 -5.35 -2.57
N VAL A 107 -15.03 -4.48 -2.13
CA VAL A 107 -14.77 -3.04 -2.03
C VAL A 107 -13.65 -2.73 -1.04
N ARG A 108 -13.67 -3.38 0.12
CA ARG A 108 -12.63 -3.21 1.14
C ARG A 108 -11.25 -3.61 0.61
N LEU A 109 -11.15 -4.74 -0.08
CA LEU A 109 -9.93 -5.22 -0.71
C LEU A 109 -9.43 -4.23 -1.76
N ALA A 110 -10.32 -3.78 -2.66
CA ALA A 110 -9.98 -2.82 -3.71
C ALA A 110 -9.42 -1.50 -3.11
N HIS A 111 -10.08 -0.96 -2.08
CA HIS A 111 -9.62 0.26 -1.41
C HIS A 111 -8.28 0.07 -0.69
N SER A 112 -8.08 -1.04 0.02
CA SER A 112 -6.81 -1.32 0.69
C SER A 112 -5.66 -1.49 -0.30
N THR A 113 -5.92 -2.16 -1.42
CA THR A 113 -4.93 -2.31 -2.49
C THR A 113 -4.61 -0.97 -3.16
N LEU A 114 -5.65 -0.17 -3.44
CA LEU A 114 -5.45 1.15 -4.03
C LEU A 114 -4.64 2.08 -3.11
N LEU A 115 -4.83 1.99 -1.78
CA LEU A 115 -4.03 2.74 -0.82
C LEU A 115 -2.53 2.42 -0.97
N ALA A 116 -2.18 1.14 -1.07
CA ALA A 116 -0.79 0.72 -1.28
C ALA A 116 -0.24 1.19 -2.65
N ILE A 117 -1.04 1.05 -3.71
CA ILE A 117 -0.68 1.52 -5.06
C ILE A 117 -0.44 3.04 -5.06
N MET A 118 -1.29 3.80 -4.39
CA MET A 118 -1.20 5.26 -4.23
C MET A 118 0.14 5.68 -3.59
N GLY A 119 0.61 4.94 -2.57
CA GLY A 119 1.93 5.14 -1.97
C GLY A 119 3.06 4.91 -2.98
N ARG A 120 2.97 3.85 -3.79
CA ARG A 120 3.92 3.58 -4.88
C ARG A 120 3.92 4.70 -5.93
N MET A 121 2.74 5.17 -6.34
CA MET A 121 2.61 6.27 -7.30
C MET A 121 3.29 7.54 -6.78
N ALA A 122 3.08 7.88 -5.50
CA ALA A 122 3.72 9.01 -4.86
C ALA A 122 5.26 8.88 -4.84
N ALA A 123 5.78 7.69 -4.47
CA ALA A 123 7.22 7.44 -4.44
C ALA A 123 7.85 7.50 -5.84
N TYR A 124 7.19 6.96 -6.87
CA TYR A 124 7.73 6.86 -8.22
C TYR A 124 7.70 8.18 -8.98
N THR A 125 6.69 9.02 -8.73
CA THR A 125 6.54 10.33 -9.39
C THR A 125 7.19 11.47 -8.61
N GLY A 126 7.32 11.33 -7.27
CA GLY A 126 7.67 12.41 -6.38
C GLY A 126 6.57 13.45 -6.19
N GLN A 127 5.33 13.12 -6.59
CA GLN A 127 4.18 14.03 -6.52
C GLN A 127 3.29 13.71 -5.30
N GLU A 128 2.52 14.70 -4.86
CA GLU A 128 1.37 14.45 -4.00
C GLU A 128 0.28 13.76 -4.82
N ILE A 129 -0.19 12.59 -4.35
CA ILE A 129 -1.23 11.80 -5.00
C ILE A 129 -2.48 11.85 -4.14
N THR A 130 -3.60 12.30 -4.71
CA THR A 130 -4.91 12.23 -4.06
C THR A 130 -5.56 10.87 -4.31
N TRP A 131 -6.61 10.57 -3.56
CA TRP A 131 -7.41 9.36 -3.76
C TRP A 131 -8.04 9.31 -5.15
N GLU A 132 -8.60 10.44 -5.57
CA GLU A 132 -9.26 10.61 -6.87
C GLU A 132 -8.25 10.44 -8.01
N MET A 133 -7.04 10.97 -7.88
CA MET A 133 -5.98 10.76 -8.85
C MET A 133 -5.64 9.29 -9.00
N ALA A 134 -5.45 8.58 -7.89
CA ALA A 134 -5.10 7.16 -7.90
C ALA A 134 -6.25 6.31 -8.48
N LEU A 135 -7.49 6.57 -8.08
CA LEU A 135 -8.68 5.85 -8.53
C LEU A 135 -8.91 6.01 -10.04
N ASN A 136 -8.63 7.20 -10.58
CA ASN A 136 -8.81 7.53 -12.00
C ASN A 136 -7.52 7.40 -12.83
N SER A 137 -6.47 6.78 -12.27
CA SER A 137 -5.22 6.57 -12.97
C SER A 137 -5.40 5.61 -14.15
N GLN A 138 -4.70 5.92 -15.25
CA GLN A 138 -4.62 5.05 -16.42
C GLN A 138 -3.29 4.28 -16.47
N ASP A 139 -2.53 4.26 -15.38
CA ASP A 139 -1.34 3.43 -15.28
C ASP A 139 -1.70 1.96 -15.48
N ARG A 140 -1.11 1.36 -16.49
CA ARG A 140 -1.26 -0.07 -16.78
C ARG A 140 0.06 -0.77 -16.49
N LEU A 141 0.01 -1.70 -15.55
CA LEU A 141 1.15 -2.54 -15.17
C LEU A 141 1.09 -3.93 -15.81
N VAL A 142 0.05 -4.16 -16.61
CA VAL A 142 -0.15 -5.42 -17.33
C VAL A 142 0.24 -5.19 -18.78
N PRO A 143 1.03 -6.09 -19.41
CA PRO A 143 1.33 -6.02 -20.83
C PRO A 143 0.06 -6.02 -21.68
N GLU A 144 0.09 -5.32 -22.82
CA GLU A 144 -1.04 -5.29 -23.74
C GLU A 144 -1.40 -6.68 -24.29
N ASN A 145 -0.36 -7.48 -24.57
CA ASN A 145 -0.50 -8.85 -25.03
C ASN A 145 0.06 -9.81 -23.99
N LEU A 146 -0.82 -10.56 -23.35
CA LEU A 146 -0.46 -11.65 -22.44
C LEU A 146 -0.37 -12.96 -23.25
N ASP A 147 0.82 -13.31 -23.65
CA ASP A 147 1.14 -14.57 -24.33
C ASP A 147 2.36 -15.21 -23.66
N TRP A 148 2.38 -16.55 -23.58
CA TRP A 148 3.47 -17.28 -22.94
C TRP A 148 4.83 -17.09 -23.62
N ASN A 149 4.83 -16.71 -24.90
CA ASN A 149 6.03 -16.49 -25.69
C ASN A 149 6.36 -15.00 -25.85
N SER A 150 5.60 -14.09 -25.21
CA SER A 150 5.84 -12.66 -25.30
C SER A 150 7.12 -12.27 -24.56
N SER A 151 7.97 -11.51 -25.22
CA SER A 151 9.08 -10.80 -24.55
C SER A 151 8.52 -9.62 -23.79
N LEU A 152 8.67 -9.60 -22.47
CA LEU A 152 8.24 -8.51 -21.62
C LEU A 152 9.37 -7.47 -21.52
N ALA A 153 9.17 -6.32 -22.17
CA ALA A 153 10.07 -5.20 -21.99
C ALA A 153 9.94 -4.63 -20.57
N VAL A 154 11.05 -4.52 -19.86
CA VAL A 154 11.12 -3.85 -18.56
C VAL A 154 11.35 -2.37 -18.80
N ALA A 155 10.40 -1.52 -18.38
CA ALA A 155 10.55 -0.08 -18.44
C ALA A 155 11.72 0.39 -17.56
N PRO A 156 12.35 1.55 -17.85
CA PRO A 156 13.34 2.14 -16.97
C PRO A 156 12.80 2.31 -15.55
N MET A 157 13.69 2.26 -14.57
CA MET A 157 13.34 2.54 -13.18
C MET A 157 12.77 3.96 -13.06
N ALA A 158 11.72 4.11 -12.29
CA ALA A 158 11.10 5.41 -12.04
C ALA A 158 12.12 6.40 -11.46
N MET A 159 11.97 7.66 -11.83
CA MET A 159 12.79 8.75 -11.31
C MET A 159 11.86 9.86 -10.80
N PRO A 160 11.81 10.10 -9.48
CA PRO A 160 10.97 11.15 -8.91
C PRO A 160 11.24 12.52 -9.56
N GLY A 161 10.19 13.25 -9.86
CA GLY A 161 10.26 14.52 -10.58
C GLY A 161 10.38 14.41 -12.11
N GLN A 162 10.68 13.22 -12.64
CA GLN A 162 10.75 12.97 -14.09
C GLN A 162 9.66 11.97 -14.55
N THR A 163 9.39 10.96 -13.75
CA THR A 163 8.32 9.98 -14.02
C THR A 163 6.97 10.66 -13.92
N LYS A 164 6.20 10.60 -15.01
CA LYS A 164 4.88 11.23 -15.06
C LYS A 164 3.82 10.33 -14.46
N PHE A 165 2.88 10.95 -13.77
CA PHE A 165 1.67 10.27 -13.31
C PHE A 165 0.72 10.00 -14.50
N GLY A 166 0.23 8.76 -14.64
CA GLY A 166 -0.74 8.40 -15.67
C GLY A 166 -2.12 9.01 -15.35
N ARG A 167 -2.71 9.69 -16.33
CA ARG A 167 -4.04 10.29 -16.21
C ARG A 167 -4.99 9.72 -17.25
N LEU A 168 -6.28 9.63 -16.90
CA LEU A 168 -7.32 9.41 -17.90
C LEU A 168 -7.22 10.49 -18.99
N PRO A 169 -7.39 10.12 -20.29
CA PRO A 169 -7.65 11.13 -21.33
C PRO A 169 -8.87 11.91 -20.89
N ARG A 170 -8.73 13.23 -20.70
CA ARG A 170 -9.86 14.10 -20.39
C ARG A 170 -10.90 13.97 -21.50
N THR A 171 -12.15 13.74 -21.16
CA THR A 171 -13.26 13.89 -22.10
C THR A 171 -13.28 15.32 -22.60
N HIS A 172 -13.79 15.55 -23.81
CA HIS A 172 -13.66 16.79 -24.59
C HIS A 172 -14.09 18.09 -23.89
N ASP A 173 -14.73 18.03 -22.72
CA ASP A 173 -15.35 19.17 -22.03
C ASP A 173 -14.52 19.79 -20.88
N GLU A 174 -13.36 19.18 -20.51
CA GLU A 174 -12.53 19.67 -19.42
C GLU A 174 -11.20 20.31 -19.85
N ARG A 175 -11.13 20.89 -21.05
CA ARG A 175 -9.89 21.43 -21.64
C ARG A 175 -9.53 22.86 -21.19
N GLN A 176 -10.07 23.35 -20.11
CA GLN A 176 -9.72 24.69 -19.62
C GLN A 176 -9.51 24.73 -18.13
N VAL A 177 -8.40 24.21 -17.67
CA VAL A 177 -7.61 24.77 -16.55
C VAL A 177 -6.20 24.17 -16.67
N ASP A 178 -5.35 24.73 -17.51
CA ASP A 178 -3.92 24.63 -17.34
C ASP A 178 -3.57 25.52 -16.14
N VAL A 179 -3.27 24.92 -15.02
CA VAL A 179 -2.57 25.59 -13.94
C VAL A 179 -1.09 25.27 -14.17
N ASP A 180 -0.40 26.23 -14.77
CA ASP A 180 1.04 26.31 -14.74
C ASP A 180 1.49 26.37 -13.28
N LEU A 181 2.23 25.37 -12.83
CA LEU A 181 3.04 25.35 -11.62
C LEU A 181 4.49 25.21 -12.01
#